data_f02fd227f66bd3c55e110cf7c132b54a
#
_entry.id   f02fd227f66bd3c55e110cf7c132b54a
#
_cell.length_a   1.000
_cell.length_b   1.000
_cell.length_c   1.000
_cell.angle_alpha   90.00
_cell.angle_beta   90.00
_cell.angle_gamma   90.00
#
_symmetry.space_group_name_H-M   'P 1'
#
loop_
_entity.id
_entity.type
_entity.pdbx_description
1 polymer ?
#
loop_
_entity_poly.entity_id
_entity_poly.type
_entity_poly.pdbx_seq_one_letter_code
_entity_poly.pdbx_strand_id
1 'polypeptide(L)'
;EEFDVKKLGINKRIKSEIKKLKKYHVYEDISSFSNICDKKTDVIIFAISGLAGLDLIHKLCKIGKTIGMANKECIISIGQNLTKLAKKNCSIIVPLDSEHNSIYHLLNNNHGPFESITITASGGPFRKLPLKSFNNISVKQALSHPIWKMGKKISIDSATMVNKALEIIEAKYLFNLKDSQIDAIIHPQALIHAMVNYKNGVTTALLNKPDMRIPISSLFFKFNDYANKTKELNLLEYSKLEFHAINTKRYPAIKLGKEVMKIGGLAPNAFNYLNEILVSYFLKGVIKFSDITALNEINLEKIFSKNTNIMSPNLMDIKNINKWIDKNLYLRN
;
A
#
# COMPACT_ATOMS: atom_id res chain seq x y z
N GLU A 1 22.18 17.13 -10.67
CA GLU A 1 23.60 17.14 -11.12
C GLU A 1 24.34 15.87 -10.66
N GLU A 2 23.91 15.23 -9.57
CA GLU A 2 24.46 13.95 -9.09
C GLU A 2 24.12 12.75 -10.03
N PHE A 3 22.99 12.87 -10.76
CA PHE A 3 22.52 11.85 -11.68
C PHE A 3 22.32 12.44 -13.08
N ASP A 4 22.69 11.68 -14.14
CA ASP A 4 22.50 12.07 -15.54
C ASP A 4 21.04 11.89 -16.00
N VAL A 5 20.13 12.71 -15.45
CA VAL A 5 18.72 12.72 -15.81
C VAL A 5 18.53 13.41 -17.16
N LYS A 6 17.96 12.74 -18.14
CA LYS A 6 17.75 13.22 -19.53
C LYS A 6 16.35 13.74 -19.78
N LYS A 7 15.34 13.10 -19.18
CA LYS A 7 13.93 13.43 -19.36
C LYS A 7 13.30 13.72 -17.99
N LEU A 8 12.42 14.71 -17.90
CA LEU A 8 11.78 15.11 -16.65
C LEU A 8 10.28 15.29 -16.85
N GLY A 9 9.49 14.63 -16.03
CA GLY A 9 8.04 14.84 -15.91
C GLY A 9 7.75 15.77 -14.74
N ILE A 10 6.96 16.81 -14.94
CA ILE A 10 6.58 17.77 -13.89
C ILE A 10 5.09 18.05 -13.92
N ASN A 11 4.54 18.39 -12.76
CA ASN A 11 3.17 18.88 -12.68
C ASN A 11 3.13 20.34 -13.17
N LYS A 12 2.14 20.69 -13.99
CA LYS A 12 1.93 22.06 -14.50
C LYS A 12 1.98 23.14 -13.44
N ARG A 13 1.50 22.84 -12.22
CA ARG A 13 1.51 23.79 -11.08
C ARG A 13 2.92 24.18 -10.61
N ILE A 14 3.92 23.35 -10.89
CA ILE A 14 5.32 23.57 -10.43
C ILE A 14 6.17 24.23 -11.52
N LYS A 15 5.67 24.29 -12.77
CA LYS A 15 6.42 24.78 -13.92
C LYS A 15 6.98 26.20 -13.73
N SER A 16 6.23 27.09 -13.07
CA SER A 16 6.64 28.47 -12.82
C SER A 16 7.80 28.61 -11.82
N GLU A 17 8.00 27.58 -10.97
CA GLU A 17 9.03 27.61 -9.91
C GLU A 17 10.38 27.08 -10.40
N ILE A 18 10.45 26.41 -11.56
CA ILE A 18 11.64 25.71 -12.02
C ILE A 18 12.23 26.38 -13.25
N LYS A 19 12.89 27.55 -13.04
CA LYS A 19 13.61 28.29 -14.11
C LYS A 19 14.78 27.53 -14.74
N LYS A 20 15.29 26.44 -14.11
CA LYS A 20 16.48 25.68 -14.55
C LYS A 20 16.21 24.50 -15.48
N LEU A 21 14.98 24.33 -15.98
CA LEU A 21 14.56 23.12 -16.74
C LEU A 21 14.94 23.10 -18.23
N LYS A 22 15.60 24.16 -18.75
CA LYS A 22 15.94 24.25 -20.20
C LYS A 22 16.82 23.10 -20.73
N LYS A 23 17.54 22.39 -19.85
CA LYS A 23 18.42 21.27 -20.24
C LYS A 23 17.71 19.90 -20.30
N TYR A 24 16.44 19.80 -19.89
CA TYR A 24 15.70 18.54 -19.85
C TYR A 24 14.57 18.52 -20.86
N HIS A 25 14.26 17.34 -21.40
CA HIS A 25 13.02 17.13 -22.11
C HIS A 25 11.88 17.02 -21.10
N VAL A 26 10.98 18.03 -21.07
CA VAL A 26 9.97 18.17 -20.02
C VAL A 26 8.59 17.70 -20.50
N TYR A 27 7.96 16.80 -19.71
CA TYR A 27 6.58 16.36 -19.88
C TYR A 27 5.71 16.99 -18.79
N GLU A 28 4.64 17.67 -19.15
CA GLU A 28 3.84 18.51 -18.24
C GLU A 28 2.58 17.83 -17.70
N ASP A 29 2.19 16.72 -18.28
CA ASP A 29 0.99 15.98 -17.89
C ASP A 29 1.37 14.58 -17.39
N ILE A 30 0.81 14.19 -16.24
CA ILE A 30 0.99 12.84 -15.68
C ILE A 30 0.59 11.77 -16.70
N SER A 31 -0.45 12.02 -17.51
CA SER A 31 -0.89 11.07 -18.54
C SER A 31 0.14 10.84 -19.64
N SER A 32 1.05 11.79 -19.86
CA SER A 32 2.14 11.69 -20.84
C SER A 32 3.43 11.08 -20.29
N PHE A 33 3.52 10.84 -18.97
CA PHE A 33 4.75 10.29 -18.37
C PHE A 33 5.08 8.88 -18.86
N SER A 34 4.11 8.13 -19.37
CA SER A 34 4.39 6.85 -20.03
C SER A 34 5.32 7.00 -21.25
N ASN A 35 5.34 8.17 -21.89
CA ASN A 35 6.18 8.47 -23.04
C ASN A 35 7.66 8.72 -22.65
N ILE A 36 7.95 8.87 -21.34
CA ILE A 36 9.31 8.94 -20.81
C ILE A 36 9.99 7.57 -20.96
N CYS A 37 9.21 6.49 -20.84
CA CYS A 37 9.69 5.14 -20.98
C CYS A 37 9.95 4.81 -22.46
N ASP A 38 11.10 4.23 -22.75
CA ASP A 38 11.52 3.80 -24.09
C ASP A 38 12.07 2.35 -24.06
N LYS A 39 12.61 1.89 -25.21
CA LYS A 39 13.17 0.54 -25.33
C LYS A 39 14.35 0.29 -24.38
N LYS A 40 15.07 1.36 -23.98
CA LYS A 40 16.23 1.28 -23.07
C LYS A 40 15.83 1.32 -21.58
N THR A 41 14.56 1.51 -21.27
CA THR A 41 14.06 1.49 -19.90
C THR A 41 13.96 0.05 -19.43
N ASP A 42 14.68 -0.34 -18.39
CA ASP A 42 14.65 -1.69 -17.81
C ASP A 42 13.65 -1.77 -16.66
N VAL A 43 13.64 -0.75 -15.79
CA VAL A 43 12.85 -0.70 -14.56
C VAL A 43 12.11 0.62 -14.45
N ILE A 44 10.88 0.57 -14.01
CA ILE A 44 10.05 1.73 -13.69
C ILE A 44 9.74 1.67 -12.19
N ILE A 45 10.07 2.72 -11.42
CA ILE A 45 9.63 2.83 -10.02
C ILE A 45 8.39 3.72 -9.98
N PHE A 46 7.26 3.12 -9.62
CA PHE A 46 5.98 3.81 -9.50
C PHE A 46 5.71 4.17 -8.04
N ALA A 47 5.94 5.44 -7.68
CA ALA A 47 5.84 5.97 -6.32
C ALA A 47 4.96 7.23 -6.22
N ILE A 48 3.98 7.39 -7.12
CA ILE A 48 3.00 8.48 -7.06
C ILE A 48 1.98 8.13 -5.98
N SER A 49 1.81 8.98 -4.98
CA SER A 49 0.92 8.73 -3.84
C SER A 49 -0.56 8.81 -4.22
N GLY A 50 -1.39 8.00 -3.55
CA GLY A 50 -2.85 7.99 -3.70
C GLY A 50 -3.30 7.60 -5.11
N LEU A 51 -4.49 8.03 -5.50
CA LEU A 51 -5.09 7.68 -6.79
C LEU A 51 -4.68 8.58 -7.96
N ALA A 52 -3.82 9.59 -7.73
CA ALA A 52 -3.35 10.49 -8.79
C ALA A 52 -2.61 9.76 -9.93
N GLY A 53 -2.01 8.62 -9.63
CA GLY A 53 -1.29 7.79 -10.61
C GLY A 53 -2.14 6.72 -11.31
N LEU A 54 -3.45 6.67 -11.09
CA LEU A 54 -4.31 5.57 -11.55
C LEU A 54 -4.29 5.35 -13.08
N ASP A 55 -4.43 6.43 -13.84
CA ASP A 55 -4.39 6.36 -15.31
C ASP A 55 -2.97 6.03 -15.82
N LEU A 56 -1.94 6.54 -15.13
CA LEU A 56 -0.55 6.29 -15.51
C LEU A 56 -0.17 4.83 -15.30
N ILE A 57 -0.45 4.25 -14.13
CA ILE A 57 -0.09 2.85 -13.88
C ILE A 57 -0.80 1.91 -14.85
N HIS A 58 -2.05 2.19 -15.21
CA HIS A 58 -2.78 1.43 -16.22
C HIS A 58 -2.08 1.47 -17.60
N LYS A 59 -1.48 2.63 -17.96
CA LYS A 59 -0.68 2.75 -19.19
C LYS A 59 0.66 2.02 -19.06
N LEU A 60 1.36 2.18 -17.91
CA LEU A 60 2.66 1.55 -17.67
C LEU A 60 2.58 0.02 -17.70
N CYS A 61 1.51 -0.58 -17.21
CA CYS A 61 1.29 -2.02 -17.29
C CYS A 61 1.16 -2.57 -18.72
N LYS A 62 1.05 -1.70 -19.74
CA LYS A 62 1.00 -2.10 -21.16
C LYS A 62 2.36 -2.05 -21.87
N ILE A 63 3.42 -1.61 -21.19
CA ILE A 63 4.73 -1.35 -21.83
C ILE A 63 5.63 -2.59 -21.84
N GLY A 64 5.34 -3.64 -21.07
CA GLY A 64 6.14 -4.85 -21.00
C GLY A 64 7.46 -4.67 -20.23
N LYS A 65 7.46 -3.91 -19.13
CA LYS A 65 8.63 -3.61 -18.30
C LYS A 65 8.45 -4.09 -16.85
N THR A 66 9.56 -4.15 -16.12
CA THR A 66 9.51 -4.37 -14.67
C THR A 66 9.09 -3.07 -13.98
N ILE A 67 8.03 -3.15 -13.16
CA ILE A 67 7.44 -2.02 -12.44
C ILE A 67 7.58 -2.27 -10.94
N GLY A 68 8.47 -1.52 -10.27
CA GLY A 68 8.53 -1.45 -8.82
C GLY A 68 7.36 -0.63 -8.28
N MET A 69 6.41 -1.29 -7.64
CA MET A 69 5.17 -0.69 -7.19
C MET A 69 5.25 -0.29 -5.72
N ALA A 70 5.37 1.02 -5.45
CA ALA A 70 5.32 1.58 -4.10
C ALA A 70 3.92 2.10 -3.71
N ASN A 71 2.98 2.17 -4.68
CA ASN A 71 1.63 2.69 -4.48
C ASN A 71 0.63 1.53 -4.37
N LYS A 72 0.19 1.23 -3.16
CA LYS A 72 -0.82 0.20 -2.89
C LYS A 72 -2.24 0.65 -3.27
N GLU A 73 -2.53 1.93 -3.21
CA GLU A 73 -3.85 2.49 -3.43
C GLU A 73 -4.36 2.20 -4.86
N CYS A 74 -3.49 2.28 -5.85
CA CYS A 74 -3.84 1.94 -7.23
C CYS A 74 -4.09 0.44 -7.42
N ILE A 75 -3.30 -0.43 -6.75
CA ILE A 75 -3.51 -1.88 -6.79
C ILE A 75 -4.87 -2.23 -6.20
N ILE A 76 -5.19 -1.68 -5.03
CA ILE A 76 -6.45 -1.92 -4.32
C ILE A 76 -7.64 -1.44 -5.15
N SER A 77 -7.51 -0.29 -5.80
CA SER A 77 -8.61 0.34 -6.55
C SER A 77 -8.92 -0.36 -7.88
N ILE A 78 -7.89 -0.79 -8.62
CA ILE A 78 -8.08 -1.51 -9.91
C ILE A 78 -8.28 -3.01 -9.66
N GLY A 79 -7.74 -3.52 -8.56
CA GLY A 79 -7.82 -4.92 -8.17
C GLY A 79 -7.12 -5.86 -9.15
N GLN A 80 -7.66 -7.06 -9.31
CA GLN A 80 -7.10 -8.08 -10.21
C GLN A 80 -6.97 -7.63 -11.67
N ASN A 81 -7.73 -6.63 -12.10
CA ASN A 81 -7.66 -6.14 -13.47
C ASN A 81 -6.27 -5.54 -13.79
N LEU A 82 -5.60 -4.95 -12.78
CA LEU A 82 -4.25 -4.42 -12.96
C LEU A 82 -3.21 -5.53 -13.17
N THR A 83 -3.23 -6.56 -12.32
CA THR A 83 -2.27 -7.69 -12.42
C THR A 83 -2.51 -8.51 -13.67
N LYS A 84 -3.77 -8.73 -14.07
CA LYS A 84 -4.13 -9.37 -15.36
C LYS A 84 -3.64 -8.54 -16.55
N LEU A 85 -3.82 -7.22 -16.52
CA LEU A 85 -3.35 -6.32 -17.56
C LEU A 85 -1.82 -6.36 -17.69
N ALA A 86 -1.09 -6.30 -16.57
CA ALA A 86 0.36 -6.40 -16.55
C ALA A 86 0.82 -7.74 -17.15
N LYS A 87 0.27 -8.86 -16.67
CA LYS A 87 0.60 -10.21 -17.18
C LYS A 87 0.33 -10.34 -18.67
N LYS A 88 -0.82 -9.86 -19.18
CA LYS A 88 -1.17 -9.89 -20.60
C LYS A 88 -0.14 -9.16 -21.48
N ASN A 89 0.49 -8.12 -20.96
CA ASN A 89 1.45 -7.29 -21.68
C ASN A 89 2.91 -7.57 -21.28
N CYS A 90 3.19 -8.70 -20.65
CA CYS A 90 4.53 -9.08 -20.19
C CYS A 90 5.19 -8.06 -19.25
N SER A 91 4.40 -7.23 -18.56
CA SER A 91 4.88 -6.37 -17.49
C SER A 91 4.95 -7.16 -16.18
N ILE A 92 6.03 -6.95 -15.42
CA ILE A 92 6.24 -7.58 -14.12
C ILE A 92 6.02 -6.54 -13.03
N ILE A 93 5.06 -6.76 -12.14
CA ILE A 93 4.86 -5.92 -10.96
C ILE A 93 5.64 -6.52 -9.80
N VAL A 94 6.61 -5.76 -9.28
CA VAL A 94 7.37 -6.10 -8.06
C VAL A 94 6.90 -5.15 -6.95
N PRO A 95 6.29 -5.65 -5.89
CA PRO A 95 5.85 -4.79 -4.78
C PRO A 95 7.05 -4.24 -4.01
N LEU A 96 6.99 -2.96 -3.65
CA LEU A 96 8.01 -2.28 -2.84
C LEU A 96 7.55 -2.05 -1.39
N ASP A 97 6.29 -2.29 -1.08
CA ASP A 97 5.85 -2.40 0.31
C ASP A 97 6.59 -3.55 0.99
N SER A 98 7.14 -3.34 2.18
CA SER A 98 8.09 -4.28 2.81
C SER A 98 7.51 -5.67 3.03
N GLU A 99 6.25 -5.75 3.41
CA GLU A 99 5.54 -7.00 3.64
C GLU A 99 5.30 -7.75 2.33
N HIS A 100 4.81 -7.06 1.32
CA HIS A 100 4.54 -7.67 0.01
C HIS A 100 5.82 -8.03 -0.73
N ASN A 101 6.88 -7.22 -0.58
CA ASN A 101 8.20 -7.56 -1.11
C ASN A 101 8.73 -8.86 -0.49
N SER A 102 8.55 -9.02 0.83
CA SER A 102 8.92 -10.25 1.53
C SER A 102 8.13 -11.47 1.00
N ILE A 103 6.81 -11.33 0.84
CA ILE A 103 5.97 -12.40 0.26
C ILE A 103 6.42 -12.72 -1.17
N TYR A 104 6.70 -11.70 -1.99
CA TYR A 104 7.15 -11.87 -3.37
C TYR A 104 8.43 -12.72 -3.45
N HIS A 105 9.41 -12.43 -2.60
CA HIS A 105 10.65 -13.21 -2.55
C HIS A 105 10.44 -14.62 -1.98
N LEU A 106 9.63 -14.77 -0.93
CA LEU A 106 9.36 -16.07 -0.32
C LEU A 106 8.60 -17.01 -1.26
N LEU A 107 7.63 -16.50 -2.03
CA LEU A 107 6.87 -17.31 -3.00
C LEU A 107 7.70 -17.69 -4.23
N ASN A 108 8.70 -16.91 -4.58
CA ASN A 108 9.63 -17.25 -5.67
C ASN A 108 10.70 -18.29 -5.27
N ASN A 109 10.86 -18.56 -3.97
CA ASN A 109 11.71 -19.64 -3.48
C ASN A 109 10.91 -20.95 -3.49
N ASN A 110 11.38 -21.94 -4.23
CA ASN A 110 10.64 -23.18 -4.48
C ASN A 110 10.65 -24.12 -3.28
N HIS A 111 9.84 -23.83 -2.25
CA HIS A 111 9.62 -24.70 -1.08
C HIS A 111 8.38 -25.63 -1.22
N GLY A 112 7.80 -25.69 -2.42
CA GLY A 112 6.59 -26.46 -2.69
C GLY A 112 5.31 -25.61 -2.65
N PRO A 113 4.14 -26.26 -2.70
CA PRO A 113 2.86 -25.54 -2.71
C PRO A 113 2.60 -24.88 -1.36
N PHE A 114 2.39 -23.56 -1.38
CA PHE A 114 2.05 -22.82 -0.18
C PHE A 114 0.56 -23.02 0.20
N GLU A 115 0.26 -22.81 1.49
CA GLU A 115 -1.09 -22.91 2.05
C GLU A 115 -1.65 -21.51 2.34
N SER A 116 -0.90 -20.68 3.05
CA SER A 116 -1.33 -19.35 3.47
C SER A 116 -0.13 -18.40 3.64
N ILE A 117 -0.43 -17.12 3.74
CA ILE A 117 0.53 -16.07 4.10
C ILE A 117 0.09 -15.39 5.39
N THR A 118 1.06 -14.92 6.16
CA THR A 118 0.83 -14.10 7.34
C THR A 118 1.61 -12.80 7.22
N ILE A 119 0.90 -11.68 7.21
CA ILE A 119 1.48 -10.33 7.16
C ILE A 119 1.69 -9.84 8.59
N THR A 120 2.81 -9.23 8.90
CA THR A 120 3.05 -8.67 10.24
C THR A 120 2.75 -7.18 10.29
N ALA A 121 2.43 -6.68 11.47
CA ALA A 121 2.26 -5.27 11.76
C ALA A 121 2.99 -4.90 13.04
N SER A 122 3.57 -3.69 13.12
CA SER A 122 4.15 -3.19 14.38
C SER A 122 3.10 -3.01 15.50
N GLY A 123 1.83 -2.88 15.11
CA GLY A 123 0.73 -2.55 16.01
C GLY A 123 0.56 -1.05 16.25
N GLY A 124 1.37 -0.20 15.60
CA GLY A 124 1.29 1.25 15.68
C GLY A 124 1.59 1.84 17.06
N PRO A 125 1.45 3.18 17.23
CA PRO A 125 1.81 3.87 18.47
C PRO A 125 0.86 3.58 19.64
N PHE A 126 -0.36 3.10 19.38
CA PHE A 126 -1.41 2.96 20.40
C PHE A 126 -1.63 1.51 20.86
N ARG A 127 -0.71 0.61 20.57
CA ARG A 127 -0.83 -0.81 20.92
C ARG A 127 -1.10 -1.05 22.42
N LYS A 128 -0.47 -0.27 23.30
CA LYS A 128 -0.61 -0.36 24.76
C LYS A 128 -1.58 0.67 25.37
N LEU A 129 -2.10 1.62 24.59
CA LEU A 129 -2.97 2.69 25.09
C LEU A 129 -4.35 2.12 25.48
N PRO A 130 -4.95 2.46 26.63
CA PRO A 130 -6.31 2.06 26.99
C PRO A 130 -7.35 2.50 25.93
N LEU A 131 -8.30 1.63 25.58
CA LEU A 131 -9.31 1.93 24.53
C LEU A 131 -10.12 3.20 24.83
N LYS A 132 -10.45 3.46 26.11
CA LYS A 132 -11.15 4.68 26.54
C LYS A 132 -10.45 5.97 26.14
N SER A 133 -9.15 5.93 25.88
CA SER A 133 -8.33 7.10 25.51
C SER A 133 -8.33 7.38 24.01
N PHE A 134 -8.90 6.50 23.17
CA PHE A 134 -8.82 6.65 21.70
C PHE A 134 -9.54 7.89 21.18
N ASN A 135 -10.61 8.34 21.86
CA ASN A 135 -11.34 9.56 21.50
C ASN A 135 -10.51 10.85 21.68
N ASN A 136 -9.46 10.79 22.52
CA ASN A 136 -8.63 11.94 22.87
C ASN A 136 -7.26 11.90 22.19
N ILE A 137 -7.04 11.02 21.22
CA ILE A 137 -5.78 10.94 20.48
C ILE A 137 -5.63 12.19 19.61
N SER A 138 -4.56 12.94 19.86
CA SER A 138 -4.22 14.11 19.05
C SER A 138 -3.51 13.72 17.74
N VAL A 139 -3.55 14.63 16.76
CA VAL A 139 -2.82 14.48 15.50
C VAL A 139 -1.32 14.25 15.76
N LYS A 140 -0.72 15.00 16.68
CA LYS A 140 0.70 14.86 17.04
C LYS A 140 1.03 13.46 17.56
N GLN A 141 0.21 12.90 18.43
CA GLN A 141 0.38 11.54 18.94
C GLN A 141 0.24 10.49 17.81
N ALA A 142 -0.75 10.65 16.94
CA ALA A 142 -1.01 9.71 15.85
C ALA A 142 0.09 9.73 14.77
N LEU A 143 0.82 10.83 14.62
CA LEU A 143 1.96 10.95 13.72
C LEU A 143 3.27 10.38 14.30
N SER A 144 3.32 10.06 15.60
CA SER A 144 4.53 9.55 16.27
C SER A 144 4.63 8.03 16.16
N HIS A 145 5.06 7.53 14.99
CA HIS A 145 5.26 6.08 14.81
C HIS A 145 6.55 5.60 15.53
N PRO A 146 6.50 4.45 16.28
CA PRO A 146 7.62 4.02 17.12
C PRO A 146 8.85 3.54 16.33
N ILE A 147 8.69 3.10 15.07
CA ILE A 147 9.75 2.47 14.28
C ILE A 147 10.01 3.25 12.99
N TRP A 148 8.96 3.54 12.21
CA TRP A 148 9.07 4.11 10.88
C TRP A 148 8.94 5.63 10.88
N LYS A 149 9.79 6.31 10.10
CA LYS A 149 9.59 7.73 9.73
C LYS A 149 8.85 7.76 8.39
N MET A 150 7.59 8.15 8.40
CA MET A 150 6.70 8.04 7.24
C MET A 150 5.95 9.35 6.98
N GLY A 151 5.31 9.44 5.81
CA GLY A 151 4.39 10.52 5.49
C GLY A 151 3.17 10.57 6.43
N LYS A 152 2.49 11.72 6.50
CA LYS A 152 1.38 11.94 7.44
C LYS A 152 0.25 10.92 7.28
N LYS A 153 -0.21 10.68 6.03
CA LYS A 153 -1.32 9.74 5.77
C LYS A 153 -0.98 8.34 6.26
N ILE A 154 0.14 7.76 5.82
CA ILE A 154 0.50 6.39 6.17
C ILE A 154 0.81 6.22 7.67
N SER A 155 1.24 7.28 8.38
CA SER A 155 1.40 7.26 9.85
C SER A 155 0.03 7.11 10.53
N ILE A 156 -1.01 7.82 10.08
CA ILE A 156 -2.38 7.67 10.59
C ILE A 156 -2.93 6.29 10.22
N ASP A 157 -2.72 5.82 8.99
CA ASP A 157 -3.17 4.50 8.56
C ASP A 157 -2.50 3.37 9.37
N SER A 158 -1.25 3.54 9.77
CA SER A 158 -0.58 2.62 10.70
C SER A 158 -1.17 2.67 12.10
N ALA A 159 -1.45 3.87 12.62
CA ALA A 159 -2.02 4.08 13.94
C ALA A 159 -3.43 3.48 14.08
N THR A 160 -4.26 3.55 13.02
CA THR A 160 -5.60 2.96 12.93
C THR A 160 -5.60 1.49 12.52
N MET A 161 -4.45 0.96 12.07
CA MET A 161 -4.30 -0.35 11.38
C MET A 161 -5.04 -0.42 10.04
N VAL A 162 -5.52 0.69 9.48
CA VAL A 162 -6.05 0.73 8.11
C VAL A 162 -4.95 0.35 7.11
N ASN A 163 -3.70 0.77 7.34
CA ASN A 163 -2.58 0.34 6.49
C ASN A 163 -2.53 -1.18 6.34
N LYS A 164 -2.65 -1.92 7.46
CA LYS A 164 -2.64 -3.38 7.43
C LYS A 164 -3.89 -3.98 6.78
N ALA A 165 -5.05 -3.35 6.96
CA ALA A 165 -6.27 -3.73 6.25
C ALA A 165 -6.11 -3.57 4.73
N LEU A 166 -5.52 -2.47 4.28
CA LEU A 166 -5.20 -2.23 2.87
C LEU A 166 -4.19 -3.25 2.34
N GLU A 167 -3.16 -3.58 3.12
CA GLU A 167 -2.16 -4.57 2.75
C GLU A 167 -2.74 -5.99 2.61
N ILE A 168 -3.69 -6.38 3.44
CA ILE A 168 -4.43 -7.65 3.29
C ILE A 168 -5.15 -7.70 1.94
N ILE A 169 -5.80 -6.61 1.54
CA ILE A 169 -6.49 -6.50 0.25
C ILE A 169 -5.49 -6.51 -0.91
N GLU A 170 -4.40 -5.78 -0.78
CA GLU A 170 -3.32 -5.70 -1.77
C GLU A 170 -2.71 -7.07 -2.03
N ALA A 171 -2.41 -7.85 -0.97
CA ALA A 171 -1.86 -9.19 -1.07
C ALA A 171 -2.78 -10.13 -1.87
N LYS A 172 -4.09 -10.06 -1.64
CA LYS A 172 -5.09 -10.82 -2.43
C LYS A 172 -4.92 -10.58 -3.93
N TYR A 173 -4.78 -9.32 -4.32
CA TYR A 173 -4.72 -8.96 -5.74
C TYR A 173 -3.35 -9.22 -6.36
N LEU A 174 -2.26 -8.92 -5.65
CA LEU A 174 -0.90 -9.12 -6.15
C LEU A 174 -0.57 -10.59 -6.36
N PHE A 175 -0.93 -11.43 -5.39
CA PHE A 175 -0.55 -12.85 -5.38
C PHE A 175 -1.69 -13.79 -5.77
N ASN A 176 -2.85 -13.23 -6.19
CA ASN A 176 -4.05 -13.98 -6.58
C ASN A 176 -4.48 -15.00 -5.51
N LEU A 177 -4.58 -14.54 -4.26
CA LEU A 177 -4.91 -15.37 -3.10
C LEU A 177 -6.41 -15.45 -2.85
N LYS A 178 -6.84 -16.52 -2.21
CA LYS A 178 -8.17 -16.64 -1.59
C LYS A 178 -8.18 -15.89 -0.26
N ASP A 179 -9.34 -15.42 0.18
CA ASP A 179 -9.49 -14.67 1.43
C ASP A 179 -9.04 -15.49 2.66
N SER A 180 -9.25 -16.80 2.63
CA SER A 180 -8.83 -17.73 3.69
C SER A 180 -7.33 -17.98 3.74
N GLN A 181 -6.57 -17.55 2.75
CA GLN A 181 -5.12 -17.75 2.67
C GLN A 181 -4.33 -16.56 3.22
N ILE A 182 -5.00 -15.51 3.72
CA ILE A 182 -4.34 -14.28 4.16
C ILE A 182 -4.70 -14.02 5.61
N ASP A 183 -3.68 -13.94 6.46
CA ASP A 183 -3.85 -13.51 7.84
C ASP A 183 -2.83 -12.42 8.21
N ALA A 184 -3.06 -11.78 9.36
CA ALA A 184 -2.18 -10.76 9.89
C ALA A 184 -2.01 -10.89 11.39
N ILE A 185 -0.80 -10.60 11.88
CA ILE A 185 -0.46 -10.61 13.31
C ILE A 185 0.35 -9.37 13.67
N ILE A 186 0.44 -9.08 14.96
CA ILE A 186 1.31 -8.02 15.47
C ILE A 186 2.68 -8.60 15.79
N HIS A 187 3.74 -8.00 15.22
CA HIS A 187 5.14 -8.24 15.51
C HIS A 187 5.81 -6.89 15.82
N PRO A 188 5.92 -6.52 17.11
CA PRO A 188 6.32 -5.18 17.52
C PRO A 188 7.71 -4.74 17.05
N GLN A 189 8.63 -5.69 16.91
CA GLN A 189 10.00 -5.40 16.49
C GLN A 189 10.12 -5.11 14.99
N ALA A 190 9.09 -5.48 14.19
CA ALA A 190 9.03 -5.29 12.74
C ALA A 190 10.29 -5.78 11.99
N LEU A 191 10.88 -6.90 12.44
CA LEU A 191 12.01 -7.56 11.78
C LEU A 191 11.54 -8.59 10.77
N ILE A 192 10.46 -9.31 11.09
CA ILE A 192 9.75 -10.19 10.17
C ILE A 192 8.61 -9.38 9.57
N HIS A 193 8.62 -9.21 8.24
CA HIS A 193 7.60 -8.42 7.54
C HIS A 193 6.44 -9.30 7.06
N ALA A 194 6.75 -10.55 6.67
CA ALA A 194 5.74 -11.53 6.30
C ALA A 194 6.28 -12.96 6.47
N MET A 195 5.36 -13.91 6.52
CA MET A 195 5.64 -15.34 6.55
C MET A 195 4.79 -16.07 5.51
N VAL A 196 5.33 -17.16 4.97
CA VAL A 196 4.61 -18.08 4.07
C VAL A 196 4.57 -19.46 4.71
N ASN A 197 3.36 -19.99 4.86
CA ASN A 197 3.12 -21.32 5.37
C ASN A 197 2.92 -22.28 4.20
N TYR A 198 3.63 -23.40 4.21
CA TYR A 198 3.58 -24.41 3.15
C TYR A 198 2.82 -25.65 3.63
N LYS A 199 2.23 -26.38 2.68
CA LYS A 199 1.45 -27.60 2.98
C LYS A 199 2.23 -28.73 3.63
N ASN A 200 3.55 -28.71 3.56
CA ASN A 200 4.45 -29.66 4.24
C ASN A 200 4.72 -29.29 5.71
N GLY A 201 4.05 -28.28 6.26
CA GLY A 201 4.22 -27.83 7.65
C GLY A 201 5.38 -26.84 7.86
N VAL A 202 6.15 -26.51 6.80
CA VAL A 202 7.24 -25.51 6.89
C VAL A 202 6.64 -24.11 6.85
N THR A 203 7.14 -23.22 7.71
CA THR A 203 6.91 -21.77 7.64
C THR A 203 8.21 -21.09 7.34
N THR A 204 8.24 -20.25 6.30
CA THR A 204 9.40 -19.41 5.99
C THR A 204 9.10 -17.94 6.29
N ALA A 205 10.14 -17.23 6.73
CA ALA A 205 10.08 -15.81 7.02
C ALA A 205 11.31 -15.11 6.46
N LEU A 206 11.14 -13.88 5.99
CA LEU A 206 12.24 -13.02 5.60
C LEU A 206 12.44 -11.97 6.68
N LEU A 207 13.67 -11.93 7.23
CA LEU A 207 14.05 -11.04 8.31
C LEU A 207 14.99 -9.96 7.79
N ASN A 208 14.68 -8.70 8.09
CA ASN A 208 15.57 -7.57 7.82
C ASN A 208 15.26 -6.40 8.76
N LYS A 209 16.20 -5.47 8.88
CA LYS A 209 15.95 -4.21 9.58
C LYS A 209 14.82 -3.44 8.86
N PRO A 210 14.01 -2.65 9.58
CA PRO A 210 12.96 -1.82 8.98
C PRO A 210 13.58 -0.66 8.18
N ASP A 211 14.00 -0.95 6.95
CA ASP A 211 14.67 -0.05 6.03
C ASP A 211 14.14 -0.23 4.61
N MET A 212 13.47 0.80 4.07
CA MET A 212 12.89 0.77 2.73
C MET A 212 13.90 0.63 1.59
N ARG A 213 15.19 0.89 1.86
CA ARG A 213 16.24 0.63 0.85
C ARG A 213 16.34 -0.85 0.49
N ILE A 214 15.97 -1.76 1.41
CA ILE A 214 16.00 -3.21 1.15
C ILE A 214 14.99 -3.62 0.08
N PRO A 215 13.66 -3.37 0.23
CA PRO A 215 12.71 -3.72 -0.81
C PRO A 215 12.92 -2.93 -2.12
N ILE A 216 13.38 -1.67 -2.06
CA ILE A 216 13.67 -0.90 -3.27
C ILE A 216 14.86 -1.48 -4.02
N SER A 217 15.95 -1.85 -3.34
CA SER A 217 17.14 -2.43 -3.98
C SER A 217 16.88 -3.81 -4.57
N SER A 218 15.87 -4.54 -4.09
CA SER A 218 15.52 -5.85 -4.63
C SER A 218 15.13 -5.83 -6.12
N LEU A 219 14.70 -4.67 -6.64
CA LEU A 219 14.46 -4.46 -8.07
C LEU A 219 15.73 -4.63 -8.92
N PHE A 220 16.88 -4.41 -8.33
CA PHE A 220 18.17 -4.33 -9.02
C PHE A 220 19.04 -5.58 -8.82
N PHE A 221 18.59 -6.59 -8.08
CA PHE A 221 19.35 -7.82 -7.83
C PHE A 221 19.75 -8.59 -9.09
N LYS A 222 19.05 -8.42 -10.19
CA LYS A 222 19.40 -9.00 -11.48
C LYS A 222 20.58 -8.30 -12.18
N PHE A 223 20.94 -7.11 -11.72
CA PHE A 223 22.03 -6.28 -12.25
C PHE A 223 23.26 -6.43 -11.34
N ASN A 224 23.93 -7.49 -11.42
CA ASN A 224 25.01 -8.17 -10.68
C ASN A 224 25.93 -7.43 -9.69
N ASP A 225 25.96 -6.11 -9.59
CA ASP A 225 26.95 -5.39 -8.78
C ASP A 225 26.36 -4.41 -7.75
N TYR A 226 25.10 -4.56 -7.39
CA TYR A 226 24.48 -3.64 -6.43
C TYR A 226 24.73 -4.08 -4.98
N ALA A 227 25.78 -3.54 -4.37
CA ALA A 227 26.00 -3.68 -2.93
C ALA A 227 25.04 -2.74 -2.18
N ASN A 228 24.03 -3.32 -1.51
CA ASN A 228 23.17 -2.54 -0.63
C ASN A 228 23.97 -2.08 0.60
N LYS A 229 24.06 -0.75 0.81
CA LYS A 229 24.73 -0.15 1.99
C LYS A 229 23.91 -0.25 3.28
N THR A 230 22.90 -1.11 3.34
CA THR A 230 22.14 -1.36 4.57
C THR A 230 22.97 -2.24 5.52
N LYS A 231 22.93 -1.94 6.81
CA LYS A 231 23.59 -2.74 7.82
C LYS A 231 22.90 -4.10 7.93
N GLU A 232 23.69 -5.15 8.03
CA GLU A 232 23.22 -6.50 8.32
C GLU A 232 22.38 -6.54 9.62
N LEU A 233 21.44 -7.47 9.66
CA LEU A 233 20.65 -7.74 10.85
C LEU A 233 21.49 -8.57 11.83
N ASN A 234 21.83 -7.99 12.96
CA ASN A 234 22.43 -8.73 14.05
C ASN A 234 21.33 -9.22 15.01
N LEU A 235 21.02 -10.49 14.99
CA LEU A 235 19.98 -11.08 15.86
C LEU A 235 20.34 -11.03 17.34
N LEU A 236 21.61 -10.92 17.71
CA LEU A 236 22.03 -10.78 19.10
C LEU A 236 21.59 -9.44 19.74
N GLU A 237 21.23 -8.46 18.92
CA GLU A 237 20.62 -7.20 19.41
C GLU A 237 19.17 -7.40 19.91
N TYR A 238 18.57 -8.57 19.64
CA TYR A 238 17.16 -8.87 19.95
C TYR A 238 17.05 -10.13 20.81
N SER A 239 16.76 -9.96 22.08
CA SER A 239 16.63 -11.09 23.03
C SER A 239 15.41 -11.98 22.75
N LYS A 240 14.38 -11.43 22.09
CA LYS A 240 13.15 -12.15 21.72
C LYS A 240 12.45 -11.51 20.53
N LEU A 241 11.70 -12.33 19.81
CA LEU A 241 10.73 -11.91 18.79
C LEU A 241 9.32 -12.18 19.33
N GLU A 242 8.48 -11.14 19.36
CA GLU A 242 7.14 -11.23 19.95
C GLU A 242 6.09 -11.25 18.84
N PHE A 243 5.08 -12.10 19.03
CA PHE A 243 3.93 -12.19 18.13
C PHE A 243 2.64 -12.12 18.95
N HIS A 244 1.69 -11.30 18.51
CA HIS A 244 0.41 -11.13 19.20
C HIS A 244 -0.73 -11.14 18.19
N ALA A 245 -1.87 -11.70 18.62
CA ALA A 245 -3.10 -11.61 17.84
C ALA A 245 -3.57 -10.15 17.73
N ILE A 246 -4.19 -9.81 16.60
CA ILE A 246 -4.81 -8.50 16.41
C ILE A 246 -6.15 -8.45 17.14
N ASN A 247 -6.30 -7.53 18.06
CA ASN A 247 -7.58 -7.28 18.73
C ASN A 247 -8.46 -6.39 17.84
N THR A 248 -9.51 -6.96 17.28
CA THR A 248 -10.43 -6.25 16.36
C THR A 248 -11.31 -5.21 17.04
N LYS A 249 -11.51 -5.27 18.37
CA LYS A 249 -12.16 -4.19 19.12
C LYS A 249 -11.27 -2.94 19.19
N ARG A 250 -9.94 -3.14 19.26
CA ARG A 250 -8.95 -2.06 19.22
C ARG A 250 -8.74 -1.53 17.81
N TYR A 251 -8.72 -2.42 16.83
CA TYR A 251 -8.41 -2.14 15.43
C TYR A 251 -9.56 -2.63 14.53
N PRO A 252 -10.74 -1.96 14.56
CA PRO A 252 -11.91 -2.37 13.78
C PRO A 252 -11.64 -2.34 12.27
N ALA A 253 -10.66 -1.54 11.82
CA ALA A 253 -10.25 -1.47 10.42
C ALA A 253 -9.87 -2.84 9.82
N ILE A 254 -9.31 -3.76 10.63
CA ILE A 254 -8.94 -5.10 10.15
C ILE A 254 -10.17 -5.92 9.78
N LYS A 255 -11.20 -5.88 10.65
CA LYS A 255 -12.47 -6.55 10.36
C LYS A 255 -13.12 -5.94 9.11
N LEU A 256 -13.24 -4.62 9.07
CA LEU A 256 -13.81 -3.89 7.95
C LEU A 256 -13.06 -4.18 6.63
N GLY A 257 -11.72 -4.19 6.64
CA GLY A 257 -10.90 -4.52 5.47
C GLY A 257 -11.13 -5.95 4.98
N LYS A 258 -11.24 -6.94 5.89
CA LYS A 258 -11.56 -8.34 5.52
C LYS A 258 -12.97 -8.44 4.91
N GLU A 259 -13.95 -7.71 5.43
CA GLU A 259 -15.32 -7.64 4.88
C GLU A 259 -15.32 -7.02 3.48
N VAL A 260 -14.67 -5.89 3.31
CA VAL A 260 -14.50 -5.19 2.04
C VAL A 260 -13.78 -6.07 1.01
N MET A 261 -12.74 -6.78 1.42
CA MET A 261 -12.02 -7.75 0.59
C MET A 261 -12.93 -8.88 0.10
N LYS A 262 -13.83 -9.36 0.95
CA LYS A 262 -14.82 -10.40 0.63
C LYS A 262 -15.88 -9.88 -0.34
N ILE A 263 -16.37 -8.65 -0.14
CA ILE A 263 -17.33 -7.99 -1.06
C ILE A 263 -16.69 -7.83 -2.44
N GLY A 264 -15.43 -7.42 -2.53
CA GLY A 264 -14.71 -7.22 -3.80
C GLY A 264 -15.26 -6.06 -4.65
N GLY A 265 -15.00 -6.11 -5.96
CA GLY A 265 -15.48 -5.10 -6.89
C GLY A 265 -15.01 -3.68 -6.57
N LEU A 266 -15.94 -2.73 -6.47
CA LEU A 266 -15.65 -1.33 -6.10
C LEU A 266 -15.43 -1.10 -4.60
N ALA A 267 -15.77 -2.08 -3.73
CA ALA A 267 -15.71 -1.89 -2.29
C ALA A 267 -14.29 -1.61 -1.77
N PRO A 268 -13.22 -2.29 -2.22
CA PRO A 268 -11.85 -1.96 -1.84
C PRO A 268 -11.42 -0.54 -2.21
N ASN A 269 -11.81 -0.06 -3.40
CA ASN A 269 -11.55 1.31 -3.80
C ASN A 269 -12.31 2.32 -2.91
N ALA A 270 -13.60 2.06 -2.64
CA ALA A 270 -14.39 2.94 -1.79
C ALA A 270 -13.82 3.02 -0.36
N PHE A 271 -13.42 1.89 0.23
CA PHE A 271 -12.75 1.84 1.54
C PHE A 271 -11.48 2.69 1.57
N ASN A 272 -10.61 2.52 0.59
CA ASN A 272 -9.36 3.28 0.48
C ASN A 272 -9.62 4.79 0.28
N TYR A 273 -10.54 5.14 -0.63
CA TYR A 273 -10.85 6.55 -0.95
C TYR A 273 -11.51 7.28 0.23
N LEU A 274 -12.47 6.64 0.89
CA LEU A 274 -13.07 7.15 2.13
C LEU A 274 -12.01 7.38 3.21
N ASN A 275 -11.10 6.42 3.41
CA ASN A 275 -10.02 6.57 4.36
C ASN A 275 -9.13 7.77 4.05
N GLU A 276 -8.79 8.01 2.78
CA GLU A 276 -7.97 9.15 2.38
C GLU A 276 -8.61 10.48 2.77
N ILE A 277 -9.93 10.62 2.53
CA ILE A 277 -10.69 11.81 2.89
C ILE A 277 -10.79 11.96 4.42
N LEU A 278 -11.14 10.90 5.14
CA LEU A 278 -11.33 10.93 6.59
C LEU A 278 -10.01 11.19 7.33
N VAL A 279 -8.90 10.64 6.86
CA VAL A 279 -7.57 10.97 7.38
C VAL A 279 -7.25 12.45 7.16
N SER A 280 -7.59 13.01 6.00
CA SER A 280 -7.43 14.45 5.75
C SER A 280 -8.25 15.31 6.74
N TYR A 281 -9.47 14.90 7.05
CA TYR A 281 -10.31 15.60 8.02
C TYR A 281 -9.78 15.48 9.45
N PHE A 282 -9.28 14.31 9.84
CA PHE A 282 -8.59 14.15 11.13
C PHE A 282 -7.36 15.05 11.23
N LEU A 283 -6.52 15.09 10.21
CA LEU A 283 -5.33 15.94 10.19
C LEU A 283 -5.64 17.45 10.27
N LYS A 284 -6.83 17.86 9.83
CA LYS A 284 -7.37 19.23 9.94
C LYS A 284 -8.11 19.47 11.25
N GLY A 285 -8.27 18.47 12.12
CA GLY A 285 -8.99 18.57 13.37
C GLY A 285 -10.52 18.62 13.24
N VAL A 286 -11.07 18.24 12.08
CA VAL A 286 -12.53 18.23 11.82
C VAL A 286 -13.22 17.04 12.47
N ILE A 287 -12.55 15.89 12.53
CA ILE A 287 -13.07 14.67 13.17
C ILE A 287 -12.05 14.13 14.17
N LYS A 288 -12.50 13.25 15.09
CA LYS A 288 -11.64 12.55 16.04
C LYS A 288 -10.95 11.35 15.43
N PHE A 289 -9.89 10.86 16.09
CA PHE A 289 -9.17 9.66 15.66
C PHE A 289 -10.08 8.42 15.54
N SER A 290 -10.96 8.21 16.52
CA SER A 290 -11.93 7.11 16.53
C SER A 290 -12.93 7.17 15.37
N ASP A 291 -13.21 8.37 14.85
CA ASP A 291 -14.20 8.56 13.80
C ASP A 291 -13.69 8.08 12.43
N ILE A 292 -12.38 8.00 12.23
CA ILE A 292 -11.80 7.58 10.93
C ILE A 292 -12.39 6.23 10.48
N THR A 293 -12.29 5.19 11.30
CA THR A 293 -12.79 3.87 10.92
C THR A 293 -14.31 3.79 11.01
N ALA A 294 -14.92 4.41 12.03
CA ALA A 294 -16.36 4.38 12.23
C ALA A 294 -17.13 5.07 11.07
N LEU A 295 -16.66 6.25 10.64
CA LEU A 295 -17.26 6.93 9.49
C LEU A 295 -16.99 6.22 8.17
N ASN A 296 -15.85 5.54 8.04
CA ASN A 296 -15.57 4.71 6.87
C ASN A 296 -16.60 3.58 6.75
N GLU A 297 -16.86 2.84 7.85
CA GLU A 297 -17.85 1.77 7.91
C GLU A 297 -19.26 2.29 7.55
N ILE A 298 -19.73 3.36 8.18
CA ILE A 298 -21.06 3.96 7.93
C ILE A 298 -21.22 4.38 6.45
N ASN A 299 -20.19 5.01 5.88
CA ASN A 299 -20.26 5.45 4.49
C ASN A 299 -20.24 4.26 3.52
N LEU A 300 -19.45 3.21 3.79
CA LEU A 300 -19.45 1.98 3.00
C LEU A 300 -20.82 1.29 3.01
N GLU A 301 -21.46 1.18 4.17
CA GLU A 301 -22.82 0.64 4.27
C GLU A 301 -23.81 1.45 3.40
N LYS A 302 -23.75 2.79 3.45
CA LYS A 302 -24.59 3.64 2.61
C LYS A 302 -24.34 3.47 1.12
N ILE A 303 -23.08 3.28 0.71
CA ILE A 303 -22.71 3.10 -0.70
C ILE A 303 -23.26 1.77 -1.22
N PHE A 304 -23.10 0.68 -0.47
CA PHE A 304 -23.39 -0.66 -0.95
C PHE A 304 -24.77 -1.21 -0.55
N SER A 305 -25.54 -0.49 0.28
CA SER A 305 -26.94 -0.85 0.57
C SER A 305 -27.86 -0.88 -0.65
N LYS A 306 -27.48 -0.21 -1.73
CA LYS A 306 -28.27 -0.05 -2.97
C LYS A 306 -27.82 -0.96 -4.13
N ASN A 307 -27.11 -2.07 -3.87
CA ASN A 307 -26.61 -2.99 -4.90
C ASN A 307 -25.80 -2.30 -6.02
N THR A 308 -25.01 -1.28 -5.69
CA THR A 308 -24.21 -0.49 -6.64
C THR A 308 -22.83 -1.08 -6.91
N ASN A 309 -22.53 -2.28 -6.40
CA ASN A 309 -21.18 -2.86 -6.50
C ASN A 309 -20.95 -3.47 -7.90
N ILE A 310 -19.96 -2.94 -8.61
CA ILE A 310 -19.47 -3.48 -9.89
C ILE A 310 -18.30 -4.40 -9.58
N MET A 311 -18.44 -5.72 -9.86
CA MET A 311 -17.44 -6.73 -9.49
C MET A 311 -16.14 -6.65 -10.28
N SER A 312 -16.17 -6.14 -11.51
CA SER A 312 -14.99 -5.96 -12.36
C SER A 312 -14.90 -4.51 -12.85
N PRO A 313 -14.61 -3.54 -11.94
CA PRO A 313 -14.65 -2.14 -12.29
C PRO A 313 -13.54 -1.75 -13.26
N ASN A 314 -13.87 -0.87 -14.20
CA ASN A 314 -12.93 -0.16 -15.04
C ASN A 314 -12.52 1.18 -14.41
N LEU A 315 -11.60 1.91 -15.04
CA LEU A 315 -11.13 3.19 -14.51
C LEU A 315 -12.23 4.26 -14.40
N MET A 316 -13.24 4.21 -15.28
CA MET A 316 -14.36 5.14 -15.23
C MET A 316 -15.28 4.85 -14.05
N ASP A 317 -15.57 3.57 -13.78
CA ASP A 317 -16.36 3.14 -12.62
C ASP A 317 -15.71 3.61 -11.32
N ILE A 318 -14.37 3.45 -11.19
CA ILE A 318 -13.60 3.93 -10.04
C ILE A 318 -13.73 5.46 -9.89
N LYS A 319 -13.57 6.20 -10.98
CA LYS A 319 -13.72 7.67 -10.95
C LYS A 319 -15.13 8.11 -10.60
N ASN A 320 -16.14 7.41 -11.09
CA ASN A 320 -17.55 7.73 -10.84
C ASN A 320 -17.93 7.50 -9.37
N ILE A 321 -17.53 6.35 -8.78
CA ILE A 321 -17.81 6.11 -7.36
C ILE A 321 -17.09 7.11 -6.47
N ASN A 322 -15.84 7.49 -6.78
CA ASN A 322 -15.11 8.49 -6.02
C ASN A 322 -15.81 9.88 -6.07
N LYS A 323 -16.26 10.31 -7.25
CA LYS A 323 -17.07 11.55 -7.39
C LYS A 323 -18.39 11.47 -6.63
N TRP A 324 -19.00 10.30 -6.58
CA TRP A 324 -20.22 10.09 -5.81
C TRP A 324 -19.95 10.21 -4.32
N ILE A 325 -18.85 9.63 -3.84
CA ILE A 325 -18.39 9.73 -2.43
C ILE A 325 -18.15 11.19 -2.05
N ASP A 326 -17.46 11.96 -2.87
CA ASP A 326 -17.20 13.40 -2.61
C ASP A 326 -18.49 14.20 -2.39
N LYS A 327 -19.56 13.87 -3.13
CA LYS A 327 -20.85 14.57 -3.05
C LYS A 327 -21.74 14.11 -1.89
N ASN A 328 -21.57 12.89 -1.43
CA ASN A 328 -22.50 12.23 -0.51
C ASN A 328 -21.84 11.78 0.81
N LEU A 329 -20.61 12.23 1.07
CA LEU A 329 -19.89 11.86 2.28
C LEU A 329 -20.68 12.27 3.53
N TYR A 330 -20.92 11.29 4.39
CA TYR A 330 -21.53 11.52 5.68
C TYR A 330 -20.46 11.80 6.74
N LEU A 331 -20.63 12.92 7.45
CA LEU A 331 -19.90 13.26 8.66
C LEU A 331 -20.91 13.38 9.79
N ARG A 332 -20.55 12.89 11.00
CA ARG A 332 -21.36 13.17 12.19
C ARG A 332 -21.27 14.67 12.50
N ASN A 333 -22.41 15.31 12.67
CA ASN A 333 -22.51 16.66 13.23
C ASN A 333 -22.05 16.66 14.70
#